data_82d0165ebdb829ee5fdbb5318355445e
#
_entry.id   82d0165ebdb829ee5fdbb5318355445e
#
_cell.length_a   1.000
_cell.length_b   1.000
_cell.length_c   1.000
_cell.angle_alpha   90.00
_cell.angle_beta   90.00
_cell.angle_gamma   90.00
#
_symmetry.space_group_name_H-M   'P 1'
#
loop_
_entity.id
_entity.type
_entity.pdbx_description
1 polymer ?
#
loop_
_entity_poly.entity_id
_entity_poly.type
_entity_poly.pdbx_seq_one_letter_code
_entity_poly.pdbx_strand_id
1 'polypeptide(L)'
;MEHEAIIIGGNHHNGLGLARILGINGVKVHAVVVDECKDSFLRKSKYIYSCIVFRNIDVALDYIKQSYANRQNYVVIPYSDVAAHGLDNRLNEFEGYHIPSIGQQQGLIAKLMQKNEQCEFAKKNGIKMAKTWVCSLKDEIDIPQDIVIPCIVKPVISSEGNKKDIRVCRTLDQLGKCLYSYKTFGYCRALVQEYLKIDYEIDVFGCTLKQSPYICLIPTKTIRSWPPEGGTNSFSQIITNQTIVDKCRAIIEKLEKSGFYGLYDIELFVVGDEVLLNEINYRNSGDVYMGIQQEYYYPYAWFLDCIGEKVDIGSNPHGDSYAMTEFADFRNVLKKRVKLLE
;
A
#
# COMPACT_ATOMS: atom_id res chain seq x y z
N MET A 1 5.90 -17.32 26.36
CA MET A 1 7.01 -17.06 25.36
C MET A 1 6.97 -15.59 25.05
N GLU A 2 8.13 -14.92 24.95
CA GLU A 2 8.13 -13.54 24.42
C GLU A 2 7.73 -13.58 22.95
N HIS A 3 6.74 -12.79 22.58
CA HIS A 3 6.33 -12.64 21.19
C HIS A 3 7.30 -11.70 20.46
N GLU A 4 7.82 -12.14 19.35
CA GLU A 4 8.78 -11.37 18.54
C GLU A 4 8.29 -11.23 17.09
N ALA A 5 8.49 -10.06 16.50
CA ALA A 5 8.19 -9.78 15.10
C ALA A 5 9.35 -9.08 14.40
N ILE A 6 9.51 -9.35 13.11
CA ILE A 6 10.44 -8.65 12.24
C ILE A 6 9.63 -7.71 11.35
N ILE A 7 9.97 -6.44 11.34
CA ILE A 7 9.41 -5.48 10.38
C ILE A 7 10.48 -5.13 9.35
N ILE A 8 10.11 -5.09 8.07
CA ILE A 8 11.07 -4.82 6.99
C ILE A 8 10.55 -3.78 6.01
N GLY A 9 11.39 -2.80 5.66
CA GLY A 9 11.05 -1.73 4.70
C GLY A 9 12.09 -0.61 4.66
N GLY A 10 11.72 0.52 4.07
CA GLY A 10 12.57 1.70 3.97
C GLY A 10 12.69 2.50 5.27
N ASN A 11 13.52 3.52 5.26
CA ASN A 11 13.67 4.46 6.39
C ASN A 11 12.49 5.46 6.39
N HIS A 12 11.29 4.98 6.73
CA HIS A 12 10.02 5.68 6.58
C HIS A 12 9.16 5.58 7.86
N HIS A 13 8.25 6.55 8.05
CA HIS A 13 7.35 6.60 9.23
C HIS A 13 6.40 5.40 9.33
N ASN A 14 6.10 4.70 8.22
CA ASN A 14 5.30 3.47 8.24
C ASN A 14 5.88 2.44 9.24
N GLY A 15 7.22 2.29 9.26
CA GLY A 15 7.91 1.41 10.20
C GLY A 15 7.74 1.84 11.66
N LEU A 16 7.71 3.16 11.95
CA LEU A 16 7.47 3.66 13.32
C LEU A 16 6.05 3.36 13.80
N GLY A 17 5.05 3.57 12.95
CA GLY A 17 3.65 3.29 13.28
C GLY A 17 3.44 1.81 13.56
N LEU A 18 3.95 0.95 12.69
CA LEU A 18 3.91 -0.49 12.84
C LEU A 18 4.61 -0.96 14.12
N ALA A 19 5.84 -0.50 14.37
CA ALA A 19 6.60 -0.84 15.58
C ALA A 19 5.87 -0.38 16.85
N ARG A 20 5.22 0.77 16.82
CA ARG A 20 4.46 1.30 17.95
C ARG A 20 3.26 0.42 18.28
N ILE A 21 2.47 0.01 17.28
CA ILE A 21 1.31 -0.87 17.50
C ILE A 21 1.76 -2.22 18.08
N LEU A 22 2.75 -2.85 17.49
CA LEU A 22 3.26 -4.13 17.99
C LEU A 22 3.83 -3.98 19.40
N GLY A 23 4.66 -2.95 19.65
CA GLY A 23 5.31 -2.74 20.93
C GLY A 23 4.37 -2.32 22.07
N ILE A 24 3.29 -1.56 21.80
CA ILE A 24 2.25 -1.26 22.81
C ILE A 24 1.58 -2.57 23.28
N ASN A 25 1.43 -3.53 22.37
CA ASN A 25 0.83 -4.83 22.64
C ASN A 25 1.86 -5.89 23.10
N GLY A 26 3.06 -5.46 23.55
CA GLY A 26 4.05 -6.33 24.18
C GLY A 26 4.88 -7.19 23.21
N VAL A 27 4.78 -6.95 21.90
CA VAL A 27 5.60 -7.65 20.90
C VAL A 27 6.98 -7.02 20.84
N LYS A 28 8.02 -7.84 20.90
CA LYS A 28 9.41 -7.44 20.71
C LYS A 28 9.71 -7.27 19.23
N VAL A 29 10.02 -6.04 18.81
CA VAL A 29 10.12 -5.68 17.40
C VAL A 29 11.57 -5.56 16.94
N HIS A 30 11.91 -6.30 15.88
CA HIS A 30 13.19 -6.22 15.19
C HIS A 30 12.98 -5.50 13.85
N ALA A 31 13.63 -4.35 13.66
CA ALA A 31 13.54 -3.58 12.44
C ALA A 31 14.71 -3.90 11.49
N VAL A 32 14.38 -4.34 10.29
CA VAL A 32 15.33 -4.52 9.18
C VAL A 32 15.03 -3.44 8.15
N VAL A 33 15.93 -2.47 8.03
CA VAL A 33 15.73 -1.29 7.20
C VAL A 33 16.52 -1.43 5.91
N VAL A 34 15.88 -1.14 4.77
CA VAL A 34 16.54 -1.12 3.46
C VAL A 34 16.61 0.32 2.97
N ASP A 35 17.79 0.92 3.05
CA ASP A 35 18.02 2.33 2.72
C ASP A 35 19.48 2.58 2.33
N GLU A 36 19.72 3.59 1.50
CA GLU A 36 21.09 4.06 1.17
C GLU A 36 21.81 4.68 2.39
N CYS A 37 21.06 5.21 3.36
CA CYS A 37 21.59 5.75 4.59
C CYS A 37 22.18 4.63 5.46
N LYS A 38 23.27 4.94 6.17
CA LYS A 38 23.91 3.98 7.10
C LYS A 38 23.17 3.80 8.42
N ASP A 39 22.24 4.68 8.74
CA ASP A 39 21.49 4.69 9.99
C ASP A 39 20.02 4.98 9.76
N SER A 40 19.18 4.58 10.71
CA SER A 40 17.74 4.78 10.66
C SER A 40 17.24 5.46 11.92
N PHE A 41 16.34 6.44 11.73
CA PHE A 41 15.65 7.08 12.84
C PHE A 41 14.72 6.12 13.62
N LEU A 42 14.34 4.99 13.01
CA LEU A 42 13.56 3.94 13.69
C LEU A 42 14.27 3.43 14.94
N ARG A 43 15.60 3.40 14.93
CA ARG A 43 16.43 2.98 16.09
C ARG A 43 16.16 3.78 17.37
N LYS A 44 15.68 5.01 17.23
CA LYS A 44 15.36 5.89 18.37
C LYS A 44 14.01 5.58 19.02
N SER A 45 13.21 4.69 18.43
CA SER A 45 11.92 4.31 18.98
C SER A 45 12.10 3.35 20.16
N LYS A 46 11.45 3.65 21.28
CA LYS A 46 11.44 2.76 22.46
C LYS A 46 10.77 1.40 22.21
N TYR A 47 10.03 1.27 21.12
CA TYR A 47 9.32 0.05 20.73
C TYR A 47 10.14 -0.84 19.78
N ILE A 48 11.36 -0.42 19.41
CA ILE A 48 12.26 -1.22 18.58
C ILE A 48 13.37 -1.80 19.44
N TYR A 49 13.39 -3.13 19.50
CA TYR A 49 14.42 -3.86 20.27
C TYR A 49 15.76 -3.86 19.54
N SER A 50 15.76 -4.12 18.24
CA SER A 50 16.96 -4.05 17.39
C SER A 50 16.64 -3.41 16.05
N CYS A 51 17.62 -2.69 15.49
CA CYS A 51 17.48 -2.05 14.17
C CYS A 51 18.78 -2.19 13.38
N ILE A 52 18.70 -2.81 12.22
CA ILE A 52 19.83 -3.01 11.31
C ILE A 52 19.46 -2.44 9.94
N VAL A 53 20.43 -1.80 9.27
CA VAL A 53 20.23 -1.15 7.98
C VAL A 53 21.07 -1.85 6.92
N PHE A 54 20.46 -2.14 5.80
CA PHE A 54 21.06 -2.71 4.59
C PHE A 54 20.80 -1.81 3.39
N ARG A 55 21.69 -1.82 2.42
CA ARG A 55 21.50 -1.08 1.15
C ARG A 55 20.68 -1.85 0.12
N ASN A 56 20.60 -3.17 0.27
CA ASN A 56 20.00 -4.06 -0.71
C ASN A 56 19.01 -4.99 -0.01
N ILE A 57 17.85 -5.19 -0.65
CA ILE A 57 16.77 -6.03 -0.12
C ILE A 57 17.21 -7.51 -0.01
N ASP A 58 17.94 -8.03 -0.97
CA ASP A 58 18.35 -9.45 -0.96
C ASP A 58 19.29 -9.74 0.20
N VAL A 59 20.25 -8.83 0.47
CA VAL A 59 21.16 -8.94 1.63
C VAL A 59 20.36 -8.86 2.95
N ALA A 60 19.34 -8.00 3.01
CA ALA A 60 18.48 -7.89 4.18
C ALA A 60 17.67 -9.18 4.43
N LEU A 61 17.16 -9.79 3.35
CA LEU A 61 16.43 -11.06 3.43
C LEU A 61 17.35 -12.23 3.81
N ASP A 62 18.57 -12.29 3.28
CA ASP A 62 19.57 -13.27 3.69
C ASP A 62 19.93 -13.14 5.17
N TYR A 63 20.07 -11.90 5.65
CA TYR A 63 20.30 -11.64 7.08
C TYR A 63 19.14 -12.17 7.94
N ILE A 64 17.88 -11.94 7.55
CA ILE A 64 16.72 -12.46 8.28
C ILE A 64 16.79 -13.98 8.36
N LYS A 65 17.02 -14.66 7.25
CA LYS A 65 17.12 -16.13 7.19
C LYS A 65 18.24 -16.66 8.09
N GLN A 66 19.42 -16.06 8.06
CA GLN A 66 20.58 -16.51 8.82
C GLN A 66 20.43 -16.25 10.32
N SER A 67 19.97 -15.04 10.68
CA SER A 67 19.94 -14.61 12.10
C SER A 67 18.77 -15.20 12.88
N TYR A 68 17.71 -15.61 12.20
CA TYR A 68 16.48 -16.11 12.84
C TYR A 68 16.16 -17.57 12.47
N ALA A 69 17.05 -18.28 11.78
CA ALA A 69 16.87 -19.66 11.27
C ALA A 69 16.52 -20.70 12.33
N ASN A 70 16.97 -20.51 13.58
CA ASN A 70 16.82 -21.49 14.65
C ASN A 70 15.53 -21.32 15.47
N ARG A 71 14.67 -20.40 15.10
CA ARG A 71 13.42 -20.12 15.81
C ARG A 71 12.26 -20.27 14.85
N GLN A 72 11.35 -21.17 15.17
CA GLN A 72 10.10 -21.36 14.40
C GLN A 72 9.12 -20.21 14.69
N ASN A 73 8.29 -19.88 13.71
CA ASN A 73 7.15 -18.96 13.82
C ASN A 73 7.47 -17.47 13.94
N TYR A 74 8.53 -16.98 13.28
CA TYR A 74 8.68 -15.53 13.12
C TYR A 74 7.65 -14.94 12.18
N VAL A 75 7.05 -13.83 12.63
CA VAL A 75 6.16 -13.02 11.80
C VAL A 75 6.98 -11.90 11.17
N VAL A 76 7.01 -11.84 9.83
CA VAL A 76 7.73 -10.83 9.06
C VAL A 76 6.74 -9.91 8.35
N ILE A 77 6.72 -8.64 8.69
CA ILE A 77 5.75 -7.68 8.19
C ILE A 77 6.44 -6.63 7.30
N PRO A 78 6.18 -6.63 5.99
CA PRO A 78 6.65 -5.58 5.11
C PRO A 78 5.87 -4.27 5.32
N TYR A 79 6.59 -3.14 5.32
CA TYR A 79 6.02 -1.80 5.36
C TYR A 79 6.49 -0.90 4.20
N SER A 80 7.05 -1.50 3.15
CA SER A 80 7.35 -0.86 1.87
C SER A 80 7.14 -1.83 0.72
N ASP A 81 6.91 -1.30 -0.49
CA ASP A 81 6.67 -2.08 -1.69
C ASP A 81 7.89 -2.94 -2.07
N VAL A 82 9.10 -2.39 -1.92
CA VAL A 82 10.35 -3.13 -2.15
C VAL A 82 10.45 -4.35 -1.23
N ALA A 83 10.06 -4.21 0.04
CA ALA A 83 10.09 -5.31 0.99
C ALA A 83 9.02 -6.36 0.68
N ALA A 84 7.79 -5.94 0.36
CA ALA A 84 6.71 -6.85 -0.02
C ALA A 84 7.07 -7.65 -1.28
N HIS A 85 7.58 -6.98 -2.31
CA HIS A 85 8.05 -7.59 -3.55
C HIS A 85 9.20 -8.59 -3.30
N GLY A 86 10.21 -8.19 -2.51
CA GLY A 86 11.36 -9.03 -2.23
C GLY A 86 10.99 -10.29 -1.43
N LEU A 87 10.15 -10.16 -0.39
CA LEU A 87 9.66 -11.29 0.39
C LEU A 87 8.86 -12.28 -0.46
N ASP A 88 7.94 -11.77 -1.29
CA ASP A 88 7.09 -12.62 -2.13
C ASP A 88 7.90 -13.37 -3.20
N ASN A 89 8.89 -12.71 -3.81
CA ASN A 89 9.78 -13.35 -4.79
C ASN A 89 10.66 -14.46 -4.20
N ARG A 90 10.82 -14.48 -2.89
CA ARG A 90 11.63 -15.47 -2.17
C ARG A 90 10.81 -16.27 -1.15
N LEU A 91 9.48 -16.29 -1.29
CA LEU A 91 8.52 -16.90 -0.36
C LEU A 91 8.95 -18.32 0.05
N ASN A 92 9.31 -19.15 -0.90
CA ASN A 92 9.68 -20.55 -0.66
C ASN A 92 10.98 -20.73 0.15
N GLU A 93 11.79 -19.67 0.29
CA GLU A 93 13.00 -19.69 1.11
C GLU A 93 12.71 -19.38 2.59
N PHE A 94 11.49 -18.93 2.92
CA PHE A 94 11.04 -18.54 4.25
C PHE A 94 10.12 -19.60 4.89
N GLU A 95 10.42 -20.87 4.69
CA GLU A 95 9.70 -21.96 5.36
C GLU A 95 9.81 -21.81 6.88
N GLY A 96 8.68 -21.90 7.59
CA GLY A 96 8.61 -21.68 9.04
C GLY A 96 8.46 -20.21 9.47
N TYR A 97 8.40 -19.28 8.52
CA TYR A 97 8.07 -17.89 8.78
C TYR A 97 6.63 -17.58 8.36
N HIS A 98 6.00 -16.62 9.05
CA HIS A 98 4.73 -16.06 8.63
C HIS A 98 4.98 -14.77 7.87
N ILE A 99 4.74 -14.78 6.57
CA ILE A 99 4.86 -13.62 5.68
C ILE A 99 3.58 -13.45 4.86
N PRO A 100 3.23 -12.23 4.41
CA PRO A 100 2.08 -12.04 3.53
C PRO A 100 2.22 -12.85 2.24
N SER A 101 1.10 -13.42 1.78
CA SER A 101 1.10 -14.23 0.56
C SER A 101 -0.29 -14.29 -0.07
N ILE A 102 -0.36 -14.76 -1.31
CA ILE A 102 -1.61 -15.13 -1.98
C ILE A 102 -1.57 -16.64 -2.25
N GLY A 103 -2.39 -17.40 -1.51
CA GLY A 103 -2.46 -18.86 -1.66
C GLY A 103 -1.12 -19.58 -1.48
N GLN A 104 -0.18 -19.01 -0.74
CA GLN A 104 1.19 -19.51 -0.56
C GLN A 104 1.96 -19.68 -1.89
N GLN A 105 1.64 -18.89 -2.91
CA GLN A 105 2.29 -18.95 -4.22
C GLN A 105 3.35 -17.85 -4.34
N GLN A 106 4.60 -18.27 -4.50
CA GLN A 106 5.73 -17.34 -4.70
C GLN A 106 5.57 -16.50 -5.96
N GLY A 107 5.83 -15.20 -5.85
CA GLY A 107 5.83 -14.25 -6.96
C GLY A 107 4.44 -13.72 -7.34
N LEU A 108 3.37 -14.14 -6.67
CA LEU A 108 2.01 -13.72 -7.04
C LEU A 108 1.69 -12.29 -6.55
N ILE A 109 2.13 -11.91 -5.35
CA ILE A 109 2.05 -10.51 -4.90
C ILE A 109 2.90 -9.62 -5.81
N ALA A 110 4.16 -10.00 -6.07
CA ALA A 110 5.07 -9.24 -6.92
C ALA A 110 4.48 -9.03 -8.34
N LYS A 111 3.80 -10.04 -8.88
CA LYS A 111 3.05 -9.93 -10.13
C LYS A 111 1.90 -8.92 -10.00
N LEU A 112 1.06 -9.03 -8.97
CA LEU A 112 -0.10 -8.15 -8.78
C LEU A 112 0.27 -6.72 -8.36
N MET A 113 1.51 -6.45 -7.99
CA MET A 113 2.03 -5.07 -7.81
C MET A 113 2.20 -4.33 -9.14
N GLN A 114 2.13 -5.01 -10.29
CA GLN A 114 2.09 -4.37 -11.59
C GLN A 114 0.68 -3.89 -11.91
N LYS A 115 0.53 -2.63 -12.35
CA LYS A 115 -0.79 -2.00 -12.56
C LYS A 115 -1.64 -2.70 -13.61
N ASN A 116 -1.03 -3.24 -14.68
CA ASN A 116 -1.75 -4.03 -15.66
C ASN A 116 -2.30 -5.33 -15.07
N GLU A 117 -1.55 -6.00 -14.20
CA GLU A 117 -2.00 -7.23 -13.53
C GLU A 117 -3.11 -6.94 -12.51
N GLN A 118 -3.06 -5.80 -11.82
CA GLN A 118 -4.17 -5.36 -10.95
C GLN A 118 -5.45 -5.10 -11.76
N CYS A 119 -5.34 -4.50 -12.96
CA CYS A 119 -6.49 -4.31 -13.83
C CYS A 119 -7.13 -5.64 -14.25
N GLU A 120 -6.32 -6.62 -14.63
CA GLU A 120 -6.82 -7.97 -14.97
C GLU A 120 -7.41 -8.68 -13.74
N PHE A 121 -6.78 -8.56 -12.59
CA PHE A 121 -7.31 -9.07 -11.32
C PHE A 121 -8.68 -8.44 -11.00
N ALA A 122 -8.79 -7.13 -11.09
CA ALA A 122 -10.03 -6.41 -10.82
C ALA A 122 -11.15 -6.85 -11.78
N LYS A 123 -10.85 -6.92 -13.08
CA LYS A 123 -11.78 -7.39 -14.11
C LYS A 123 -12.26 -8.82 -13.84
N LYS A 124 -11.35 -9.75 -13.56
CA LYS A 124 -11.65 -11.16 -13.23
C LYS A 124 -12.55 -11.30 -12.01
N ASN A 125 -12.37 -10.44 -11.00
CA ASN A 125 -13.11 -10.49 -9.75
C ASN A 125 -14.32 -9.54 -9.73
N GLY A 126 -14.66 -8.89 -10.86
CA GLY A 126 -15.78 -7.94 -10.93
C GLY A 126 -15.60 -6.74 -9.98
N ILE A 127 -14.36 -6.28 -9.79
CA ILE A 127 -14.05 -5.03 -9.07
C ILE A 127 -14.05 -3.91 -10.10
N LYS A 128 -14.79 -2.85 -9.82
CA LYS A 128 -14.83 -1.69 -10.71
C LYS A 128 -13.53 -0.90 -10.62
N MET A 129 -12.98 -0.53 -11.76
CA MET A 129 -11.83 0.37 -11.93
C MET A 129 -12.12 1.35 -13.08
N ALA A 130 -11.36 2.44 -13.16
CA ALA A 130 -11.33 3.26 -14.36
C ALA A 130 -10.90 2.43 -15.56
N LYS A 131 -11.51 2.66 -16.72
CA LYS A 131 -11.12 1.96 -17.98
C LYS A 131 -9.63 2.18 -18.22
N THR A 132 -8.93 1.10 -18.51
CA THR A 132 -7.48 1.10 -18.57
C THR A 132 -7.00 0.29 -19.76
N TRP A 133 -6.04 0.83 -20.50
CA TRP A 133 -5.39 0.22 -21.64
C TRP A 133 -3.88 0.19 -21.44
N VAL A 134 -3.24 -0.85 -21.95
CA VAL A 134 -1.77 -0.95 -21.97
C VAL A 134 -1.30 -0.76 -23.40
N CYS A 135 -0.61 0.34 -23.67
CA CYS A 135 -0.05 0.63 -24.99
C CYS A 135 1.38 0.12 -25.08
N SER A 136 1.69 -0.67 -26.10
CA SER A 136 3.06 -1.03 -26.45
C SER A 136 3.77 0.18 -27.09
N LEU A 137 5.03 0.40 -26.69
CA LEU A 137 5.86 1.48 -27.21
C LEU A 137 7.10 0.95 -27.96
N LYS A 138 7.22 -0.38 -28.12
CA LYS A 138 8.43 -1.00 -28.73
C LYS A 138 8.57 -0.68 -30.21
N ASP A 139 7.51 -0.94 -30.97
CA ASP A 139 7.47 -0.76 -32.42
C ASP A 139 6.66 0.48 -32.81
N GLU A 140 5.66 0.34 -33.65
CA GLU A 140 4.66 1.40 -33.84
C GLU A 140 3.78 1.53 -32.62
N ILE A 141 3.46 2.78 -32.27
CA ILE A 141 2.57 3.06 -31.13
C ILE A 141 1.15 2.81 -31.61
N ASP A 142 0.56 1.72 -31.15
CA ASP A 142 -0.83 1.38 -31.42
C ASP A 142 -1.72 1.96 -30.32
N ILE A 143 -2.58 2.92 -30.71
CA ILE A 143 -3.56 3.52 -29.82
C ILE A 143 -4.89 2.79 -30.02
N PRO A 144 -5.40 2.06 -28.99
CA PRO A 144 -6.67 1.36 -29.10
C PRO A 144 -7.81 2.30 -29.52
N GLN A 145 -8.69 1.82 -30.42
CA GLN A 145 -9.78 2.64 -30.99
C GLN A 145 -10.85 3.03 -29.96
N ASP A 146 -10.97 2.26 -28.87
CA ASP A 146 -11.95 2.47 -27.79
C ASP A 146 -11.42 3.34 -26.64
N ILE A 147 -10.24 3.97 -26.81
CA ILE A 147 -9.68 4.89 -25.80
C ILE A 147 -10.63 6.08 -25.59
N VAL A 148 -10.86 6.37 -24.31
CA VAL A 148 -11.70 7.49 -23.87
C VAL A 148 -10.82 8.72 -23.62
N ILE A 149 -11.24 9.88 -24.09
CA ILE A 149 -10.61 11.17 -23.86
C ILE A 149 -11.57 12.03 -23.00
N PRO A 150 -11.09 12.74 -21.96
CA PRO A 150 -9.70 12.83 -21.51
C PRO A 150 -9.18 11.53 -20.84
N CYS A 151 -7.86 11.34 -20.89
CA CYS A 151 -7.20 10.18 -20.28
C CYS A 151 -5.92 10.60 -19.52
N ILE A 152 -5.44 9.69 -18.67
CA ILE A 152 -4.17 9.83 -17.96
C ILE A 152 -3.20 8.79 -18.53
N VAL A 153 -1.97 9.22 -18.81
CA VAL A 153 -0.85 8.33 -19.15
C VAL A 153 0.07 8.22 -17.97
N LYS A 154 0.42 6.99 -17.59
CA LYS A 154 1.33 6.70 -16.47
C LYS A 154 2.23 5.48 -16.76
N PRO A 155 3.40 5.34 -16.12
CA PRO A 155 4.22 4.14 -16.21
C PRO A 155 3.44 2.90 -15.73
N VAL A 156 3.70 1.75 -16.35
CA VAL A 156 3.07 0.47 -15.95
C VAL A 156 3.56 0.03 -14.57
N ILE A 157 4.83 0.26 -14.27
CA ILE A 157 5.47 -0.09 -12.99
C ILE A 157 5.78 1.21 -12.25
N SER A 158 5.28 1.35 -11.04
CA SER A 158 5.41 2.57 -10.24
C SER A 158 6.87 2.90 -9.88
N SER A 159 7.74 1.89 -9.74
CA SER A 159 9.17 2.06 -9.45
C SER A 159 10.02 2.43 -10.66
N GLU A 160 9.53 2.25 -11.90
CA GLU A 160 10.26 2.58 -13.13
C GLU A 160 10.08 4.04 -13.57
N GLY A 161 9.15 4.78 -12.94
CA GLY A 161 8.85 6.17 -13.30
C GLY A 161 8.74 7.09 -12.09
N ASN A 162 8.72 8.37 -12.38
CA ASN A 162 8.47 9.41 -11.37
C ASN A 162 7.00 9.86 -11.44
N LYS A 163 6.45 10.36 -10.32
CA LYS A 163 5.13 11.02 -10.34
C LYS A 163 5.03 12.16 -11.37
N LYS A 164 6.18 12.75 -11.76
CA LYS A 164 6.28 13.78 -12.81
C LYS A 164 6.01 13.25 -14.22
N ASP A 165 6.04 11.94 -14.42
CA ASP A 165 5.78 11.31 -15.71
C ASP A 165 4.28 11.13 -15.97
N ILE A 166 3.43 11.27 -14.96
CA ILE A 166 1.97 11.22 -15.11
C ILE A 166 1.50 12.42 -15.91
N ARG A 167 0.74 12.17 -16.99
CA ARG A 167 0.25 13.19 -17.93
C ARG A 167 -1.24 13.05 -18.18
N VAL A 168 -1.97 14.16 -18.11
CA VAL A 168 -3.37 14.23 -18.56
C VAL A 168 -3.41 14.64 -20.03
N CYS A 169 -4.03 13.83 -20.87
CA CYS A 169 -4.23 14.07 -22.30
C CYS A 169 -5.71 14.36 -22.56
N ARG A 170 -5.98 15.52 -23.14
CA ARG A 170 -7.34 16.00 -23.41
C ARG A 170 -7.75 15.85 -24.89
N THR A 171 -6.82 15.41 -25.74
CA THR A 171 -7.03 15.12 -27.16
C THR A 171 -6.19 13.93 -27.58
N LEU A 172 -6.57 13.24 -28.68
CA LEU A 172 -5.79 12.15 -29.26
C LEU A 172 -4.38 12.59 -29.70
N ASP A 173 -4.25 13.83 -30.21
CA ASP A 173 -2.95 14.41 -30.58
C ASP A 173 -2.04 14.53 -29.35
N GLN A 174 -2.56 15.03 -28.23
CA GLN A 174 -1.81 15.09 -26.96
C GLN A 174 -1.42 13.70 -26.48
N LEU A 175 -2.31 12.71 -26.59
CA LEU A 175 -2.02 11.32 -26.25
C LEU A 175 -0.89 10.76 -27.11
N GLY A 176 -0.95 10.91 -28.42
CA GLY A 176 0.10 10.48 -29.35
C GLY A 176 1.47 11.07 -29.02
N LYS A 177 1.53 12.40 -28.79
CA LYS A 177 2.76 13.10 -28.39
C LYS A 177 3.29 12.60 -27.03
N CYS A 178 2.38 12.35 -26.08
CA CYS A 178 2.75 11.82 -24.77
C CYS A 178 3.37 10.42 -24.87
N LEU A 179 2.71 9.51 -25.59
CA LEU A 179 3.22 8.14 -25.79
C LEU A 179 4.55 8.12 -26.55
N TYR A 180 4.72 9.00 -27.53
CA TYR A 180 6.00 9.17 -28.22
C TYR A 180 7.10 9.65 -27.27
N SER A 181 6.80 10.62 -26.39
CA SER A 181 7.71 11.07 -25.34
C SER A 181 8.13 9.95 -24.39
N TYR A 182 7.17 9.11 -23.97
CA TYR A 182 7.46 7.93 -23.15
C TYR A 182 8.41 6.96 -23.84
N LYS A 183 8.17 6.70 -25.12
CA LYS A 183 9.08 5.87 -25.95
C LYS A 183 10.50 6.45 -26.00
N THR A 184 10.63 7.76 -26.17
CA THR A 184 11.96 8.42 -26.21
C THR A 184 12.68 8.40 -24.86
N PHE A 185 11.93 8.33 -23.74
CA PHE A 185 12.49 8.13 -22.40
C PHE A 185 12.85 6.67 -22.09
N GLY A 186 12.61 5.75 -23.04
CA GLY A 186 13.00 4.34 -22.91
C GLY A 186 11.91 3.44 -22.30
N TYR A 187 10.69 3.95 -22.09
CA TYR A 187 9.60 3.08 -21.67
C TYR A 187 9.18 2.13 -22.79
N CYS A 188 9.05 0.85 -22.48
CA CYS A 188 8.56 -0.17 -23.42
C CYS A 188 7.04 -0.26 -23.50
N ARG A 189 6.35 0.21 -22.45
CA ARG A 189 4.87 0.21 -22.31
C ARG A 189 4.44 1.43 -21.52
N ALA A 190 3.23 1.89 -21.80
CA ALA A 190 2.55 2.91 -21.03
C ALA A 190 1.13 2.44 -20.67
N LEU A 191 0.67 2.82 -19.49
CA LEU A 191 -0.70 2.63 -19.07
C LEU A 191 -1.48 3.90 -19.40
N VAL A 192 -2.56 3.76 -20.18
CA VAL A 192 -3.50 4.82 -20.49
C VAL A 192 -4.77 4.52 -19.72
N GLN A 193 -5.27 5.46 -18.95
CA GLN A 193 -6.44 5.28 -18.10
C GLN A 193 -7.42 6.42 -18.29
N GLU A 194 -8.70 6.11 -18.31
CA GLU A 194 -9.79 7.10 -18.32
C GLU A 194 -9.58 8.14 -17.23
N TYR A 195 -9.72 9.41 -17.58
CA TYR A 195 -9.67 10.50 -16.60
C TYR A 195 -11.02 10.64 -15.91
N LEU A 196 -11.09 10.20 -14.67
CA LEU A 196 -12.30 10.31 -13.86
C LEU A 196 -12.39 11.67 -13.17
N LYS A 197 -13.57 12.25 -13.13
CA LYS A 197 -13.88 13.34 -12.20
C LYS A 197 -14.25 12.71 -10.87
N ILE A 198 -13.24 12.52 -10.03
CA ILE A 198 -13.42 11.95 -8.70
C ILE A 198 -14.02 12.97 -7.73
N ASP A 199 -14.89 12.53 -6.83
CA ASP A 199 -15.44 13.35 -5.75
C ASP A 199 -14.44 13.44 -4.60
N TYR A 200 -13.83 12.31 -4.23
CA TYR A 200 -12.74 12.22 -3.27
C TYR A 200 -12.01 10.87 -3.36
N GLU A 201 -10.83 10.82 -2.78
CA GLU A 201 -10.02 9.61 -2.65
C GLU A 201 -10.24 8.96 -1.28
N ILE A 202 -10.19 7.63 -1.25
CA ILE A 202 -10.24 6.81 -0.05
C ILE A 202 -8.99 5.95 0.00
N ASP A 203 -8.32 5.92 1.16
CA ASP A 203 -7.36 4.90 1.50
C ASP A 203 -8.01 3.93 2.49
N VAL A 204 -7.98 2.63 2.17
CA VAL A 204 -8.46 1.57 3.06
C VAL A 204 -7.28 0.70 3.44
N PHE A 205 -6.95 0.70 4.71
CA PHE A 205 -5.87 -0.12 5.21
C PHE A 205 -6.35 -1.09 6.30
N GLY A 206 -5.65 -2.23 6.40
CA GLY A 206 -6.08 -3.29 7.29
C GLY A 206 -5.32 -4.59 7.07
N CYS A 207 -5.97 -5.70 7.40
CA CYS A 207 -5.44 -7.03 7.16
C CYS A 207 -6.55 -8.04 6.86
N THR A 208 -6.17 -9.13 6.19
CA THR A 208 -6.97 -10.35 6.08
C THR A 208 -6.47 -11.38 7.09
N LEU A 209 -7.38 -12.12 7.72
CA LEU A 209 -7.13 -13.06 8.79
C LEU A 209 -7.65 -14.46 8.41
N LYS A 210 -7.14 -15.49 9.07
CA LYS A 210 -7.68 -16.86 9.02
C LYS A 210 -8.84 -17.06 10.00
N GLN A 211 -8.83 -16.29 11.09
CA GLN A 211 -9.86 -16.31 12.12
C GLN A 211 -10.89 -15.21 11.89
N SER A 212 -12.11 -15.40 12.39
CA SER A 212 -13.14 -14.34 12.38
C SER A 212 -12.84 -13.24 13.43
N PRO A 213 -12.97 -11.95 13.09
CA PRO A 213 -13.41 -11.45 11.78
C PRO A 213 -12.31 -11.62 10.71
N TYR A 214 -12.64 -12.19 9.57
CA TYR A 214 -11.66 -12.47 8.51
C TYR A 214 -11.02 -11.23 7.89
N ILE A 215 -11.62 -10.06 8.09
CA ILE A 215 -11.18 -8.79 7.52
C ILE A 215 -11.20 -7.72 8.59
N CYS A 216 -10.06 -7.04 8.77
CA CYS A 216 -9.94 -5.82 9.55
C CYS A 216 -9.70 -4.65 8.60
N LEU A 217 -10.46 -3.57 8.71
CA LEU A 217 -10.33 -2.42 7.81
C LEU A 217 -10.56 -1.08 8.50
N ILE A 218 -9.80 -0.07 8.08
CA ILE A 218 -9.99 1.33 8.43
C ILE A 218 -10.07 2.12 7.12
N PRO A 219 -11.25 2.61 6.71
CA PRO A 219 -11.37 3.46 5.54
C PRO A 219 -11.17 4.93 5.94
N THR A 220 -10.39 5.66 5.16
CA THR A 220 -10.11 7.08 5.37
C THR A 220 -10.34 7.88 4.11
N LYS A 221 -10.89 9.09 4.27
CA LYS A 221 -11.03 10.07 3.20
C LYS A 221 -9.81 10.98 3.19
N THR A 222 -9.14 11.10 2.04
CA THR A 222 -8.10 12.10 1.82
C THR A 222 -8.74 13.49 1.78
N ILE A 223 -8.32 14.36 2.70
CA ILE A 223 -8.75 15.75 2.75
C ILE A 223 -7.74 16.63 2.02
N ARG A 224 -6.45 16.38 2.22
CA ARG A 224 -5.35 17.09 1.56
C ARG A 224 -4.21 16.17 1.20
N SER A 225 -3.53 16.46 0.09
CA SER A 225 -2.33 15.76 -0.37
C SER A 225 -1.17 16.75 -0.58
N TRP A 226 0.05 16.25 -0.54
CA TRP A 226 1.21 17.01 -0.93
C TRP A 226 2.12 16.23 -1.89
N PRO A 227 2.44 16.78 -3.10
CA PRO A 227 1.76 17.93 -3.74
C PRO A 227 0.27 17.65 -3.99
N PRO A 228 -0.57 18.70 -4.16
CA PRO A 228 -2.02 18.57 -4.22
C PRO A 228 -2.57 17.69 -5.33
N GLU A 229 -1.88 17.62 -6.46
CA GLU A 229 -2.28 16.79 -7.58
C GLU A 229 -1.37 15.56 -7.64
N GLY A 230 -1.92 14.37 -7.38
CA GLY A 230 -1.19 13.10 -7.39
C GLY A 230 -0.12 12.96 -6.30
N GLY A 231 -0.21 13.75 -5.22
CA GLY A 231 0.68 13.70 -4.07
C GLY A 231 0.38 12.56 -3.13
N THR A 232 1.14 12.50 -2.03
CA THR A 232 0.86 11.60 -0.92
C THR A 232 -0.15 12.26 0.02
N ASN A 233 -1.04 11.47 0.60
CA ASN A 233 -1.98 11.93 1.62
C ASN A 233 -1.23 12.67 2.74
N SER A 234 -1.64 13.90 3.05
CA SER A 234 -1.05 14.71 4.11
C SER A 234 -2.02 14.97 5.25
N PHE A 235 -3.33 14.89 4.99
CA PHE A 235 -4.37 15.01 5.99
C PHE A 235 -5.58 14.19 5.59
N SER A 236 -6.04 13.31 6.48
CA SER A 236 -7.14 12.38 6.25
C SER A 236 -8.10 12.30 7.44
N GLN A 237 -9.29 11.81 7.18
CA GLN A 237 -10.36 11.59 8.15
C GLN A 237 -10.90 10.16 8.01
N ILE A 238 -11.20 9.50 9.14
CA ILE A 238 -11.89 8.20 9.13
C ILE A 238 -13.29 8.36 8.54
N ILE A 239 -13.68 7.39 7.72
CA ILE A 239 -15.02 7.29 7.16
C ILE A 239 -15.87 6.40 8.07
N THR A 240 -16.98 6.95 8.56
CA THR A 240 -17.98 6.26 9.37
C THR A 240 -19.29 5.99 8.63
N ASN A 241 -19.42 6.49 7.40
CA ASN A 241 -20.57 6.22 6.54
C ASN A 241 -20.63 4.73 6.18
N GLN A 242 -21.59 4.00 6.73
CA GLN A 242 -21.70 2.54 6.60
C GLN A 242 -21.83 2.10 5.15
N THR A 243 -22.54 2.83 4.30
CA THR A 243 -22.67 2.50 2.87
C THR A 243 -21.30 2.50 2.16
N ILE A 244 -20.44 3.46 2.47
CA ILE A 244 -19.08 3.52 1.90
C ILE A 244 -18.21 2.41 2.50
N VAL A 245 -18.29 2.20 3.82
CA VAL A 245 -17.56 1.11 4.50
C VAL A 245 -17.91 -0.24 3.89
N ASP A 246 -19.20 -0.51 3.63
CA ASP A 246 -19.66 -1.78 3.04
C ASP A 246 -19.14 -1.96 1.60
N LYS A 247 -19.08 -0.88 0.81
CA LYS A 247 -18.49 -0.92 -0.54
C LYS A 247 -16.98 -1.19 -0.49
N CYS A 248 -16.27 -0.58 0.44
CA CYS A 248 -14.86 -0.87 0.66
C CYS A 248 -14.66 -2.33 1.08
N ARG A 249 -15.44 -2.81 2.05
CA ARG A 249 -15.41 -4.20 2.51
C ARG A 249 -15.63 -5.19 1.36
N ALA A 250 -16.61 -4.94 0.50
CA ALA A 250 -16.91 -5.80 -0.65
C ALA A 250 -15.73 -5.94 -1.63
N ILE A 251 -14.88 -4.92 -1.76
CA ILE A 251 -13.65 -5.00 -2.57
C ILE A 251 -12.63 -5.89 -1.86
N ILE A 252 -12.44 -5.72 -0.55
CA ILE A 252 -11.45 -6.47 0.24
C ILE A 252 -11.85 -7.94 0.34
N GLU A 253 -13.15 -8.27 0.43
CA GLU A 253 -13.64 -9.66 0.41
C GLU A 253 -13.25 -10.38 -0.88
N LYS A 254 -13.16 -9.68 -2.01
CA LYS A 254 -12.69 -10.26 -3.27
C LYS A 254 -11.18 -10.52 -3.24
N LEU A 255 -10.42 -9.66 -2.57
CA LEU A 255 -9.00 -9.88 -2.34
C LEU A 255 -8.78 -11.06 -1.38
N GLU A 256 -9.51 -11.14 -0.28
CA GLU A 256 -9.47 -12.27 0.66
C GLU A 256 -9.82 -13.58 -0.04
N LYS A 257 -10.90 -13.61 -0.81
CA LYS A 257 -11.33 -14.79 -1.59
C LYS A 257 -10.30 -15.23 -2.64
N SER A 258 -9.41 -14.36 -3.08
CA SER A 258 -8.27 -14.74 -3.94
C SER A 258 -7.17 -15.50 -3.20
N GLY A 259 -7.30 -15.65 -1.88
CA GLY A 259 -6.32 -16.29 -1.00
C GLY A 259 -5.28 -15.34 -0.43
N PHE A 260 -5.49 -14.01 -0.53
CA PHE A 260 -4.58 -13.06 0.09
C PHE A 260 -4.66 -13.14 1.61
N TYR A 261 -3.51 -13.29 2.24
CA TYR A 261 -3.33 -13.30 3.67
C TYR A 261 -2.18 -12.35 4.04
N GLY A 262 -2.49 -11.24 4.70
CA GLY A 262 -1.51 -10.20 4.99
C GLY A 262 -2.13 -8.84 5.30
N LEU A 263 -1.26 -7.84 5.40
CA LEU A 263 -1.63 -6.45 5.54
C LEU A 263 -1.74 -5.78 4.17
N TYR A 264 -2.68 -4.86 4.03
CA TYR A 264 -2.92 -4.13 2.79
C TYR A 264 -3.14 -2.64 3.01
N ASP A 265 -2.94 -1.88 1.94
CA ASP A 265 -3.21 -0.46 1.82
C ASP A 265 -3.79 -0.22 0.41
N ILE A 266 -5.10 0.01 0.32
CA ILE A 266 -5.86 0.04 -0.93
C ILE A 266 -6.35 1.45 -1.20
N GLU A 267 -5.95 2.00 -2.35
CA GLU A 267 -6.41 3.29 -2.82
C GLU A 267 -7.68 3.13 -3.66
N LEU A 268 -8.71 3.90 -3.35
CA LEU A 268 -10.01 3.88 -4.01
C LEU A 268 -10.42 5.29 -4.41
N PHE A 269 -11.21 5.39 -5.48
CA PHE A 269 -11.87 6.62 -5.90
C PHE A 269 -13.37 6.54 -5.66
N VAL A 270 -13.98 7.64 -5.22
CA VAL A 270 -15.43 7.80 -5.20
C VAL A 270 -15.87 8.67 -6.37
N VAL A 271 -16.81 8.17 -7.14
CA VAL A 271 -17.40 8.86 -8.29
C VAL A 271 -18.92 8.68 -8.21
N GLY A 272 -19.63 9.72 -7.77
CA GLY A 272 -21.06 9.61 -7.42
C GLY A 272 -21.29 8.57 -6.33
N ASP A 273 -22.12 7.58 -6.64
CA ASP A 273 -22.40 6.47 -5.73
C ASP A 273 -21.43 5.27 -5.88
N GLU A 274 -20.44 5.35 -6.76
CA GLU A 274 -19.55 4.25 -7.05
C GLU A 274 -18.23 4.37 -6.30
N VAL A 275 -17.70 3.23 -5.85
CA VAL A 275 -16.35 3.09 -5.32
C VAL A 275 -15.53 2.25 -6.30
N LEU A 276 -14.45 2.83 -6.82
CA LEU A 276 -13.60 2.21 -7.83
C LEU A 276 -12.21 1.96 -7.25
N LEU A 277 -11.65 0.81 -7.57
CA LEU A 277 -10.26 0.49 -7.22
C LEU A 277 -9.29 1.36 -8.06
N ASN A 278 -8.31 1.95 -7.39
CA ASN A 278 -7.18 2.62 -8.05
C ASN A 278 -5.91 1.76 -7.96
N GLU A 279 -5.49 1.37 -6.75
CA GLU A 279 -4.26 0.61 -6.52
C GLU A 279 -4.37 -0.25 -5.26
N ILE A 280 -3.72 -1.44 -5.27
CA ILE A 280 -3.57 -2.30 -4.09
C ILE A 280 -2.08 -2.36 -3.75
N ASN A 281 -1.74 -1.95 -2.54
CA ASN A 281 -0.40 -2.10 -1.96
C ASN A 281 -0.43 -3.23 -0.93
N TYR A 282 0.42 -4.23 -1.09
CA TYR A 282 0.46 -5.47 -0.29
C TYR A 282 1.42 -5.33 0.90
N ARG A 283 1.25 -4.28 1.69
CA ARG A 283 2.11 -3.94 2.82
C ARG A 283 1.37 -3.07 3.83
N ASN A 284 1.98 -2.88 5.02
CA ASN A 284 1.43 -1.98 6.03
C ASN A 284 1.34 -0.53 5.52
N SER A 285 0.24 0.15 5.84
CA SER A 285 -0.01 1.55 5.48
C SER A 285 0.83 2.54 6.29
N GLY A 286 1.07 3.72 5.69
CA GLY A 286 1.61 4.90 6.38
C GLY A 286 0.64 5.46 7.43
N ASP A 287 -0.65 5.33 7.20
CA ASP A 287 -1.71 5.87 8.05
C ASP A 287 -2.10 4.92 9.20
N VAL A 288 -1.30 3.89 9.46
CA VAL A 288 -1.48 2.92 10.55
C VAL A 288 -1.66 3.56 11.93
N TYR A 289 -1.21 4.80 12.13
CA TYR A 289 -1.41 5.57 13.35
C TYR A 289 -2.87 5.80 13.72
N MET A 290 -3.77 5.84 12.75
CA MET A 290 -5.20 5.97 13.00
C MET A 290 -5.75 4.75 13.76
N GLY A 291 -5.17 3.58 13.55
CA GLY A 291 -5.48 2.39 14.33
C GLY A 291 -5.17 2.56 15.83
N ILE A 292 -4.13 3.32 16.17
CA ILE A 292 -3.79 3.61 17.58
C ILE A 292 -4.86 4.47 18.24
N GLN A 293 -5.35 5.51 17.55
CA GLN A 293 -6.40 6.40 18.06
C GLN A 293 -7.74 5.67 18.27
N GLN A 294 -7.98 4.64 17.47
CA GLN A 294 -9.21 3.85 17.49
C GLN A 294 -9.10 2.60 18.37
N GLU A 295 -7.93 2.35 18.98
CA GLU A 295 -7.62 1.08 19.66
C GLU A 295 -7.88 -0.15 18.76
N TYR A 296 -7.72 0.05 17.44
CA TYR A 296 -7.97 -0.93 16.39
C TYR A 296 -6.65 -1.40 15.78
N TYR A 297 -5.98 -2.30 16.45
CA TYR A 297 -4.59 -2.72 16.19
C TYR A 297 -4.51 -3.83 15.14
N TYR A 298 -4.96 -3.59 13.90
CA TYR A 298 -4.99 -4.59 12.83
C TYR A 298 -3.63 -5.26 12.53
N PRO A 299 -2.46 -4.61 12.62
CA PRO A 299 -1.19 -5.30 12.49
C PRO A 299 -0.92 -6.30 13.61
N TYR A 300 -1.37 -5.99 14.83
CA TYR A 300 -1.28 -6.90 15.95
C TYR A 300 -2.29 -8.05 15.84
N ALA A 301 -3.49 -7.79 15.32
CA ALA A 301 -4.46 -8.82 15.00
C ALA A 301 -3.90 -9.85 14.00
N TRP A 302 -3.25 -9.37 12.93
CA TRP A 302 -2.59 -10.25 11.98
C TRP A 302 -1.42 -11.02 12.61
N PHE A 303 -0.65 -10.39 13.49
CA PHE A 303 0.41 -11.05 14.26
C PHE A 303 -0.15 -12.21 15.11
N LEU A 304 -1.21 -11.97 15.89
CA LEU A 304 -1.86 -13.00 16.71
C LEU A 304 -2.39 -14.16 15.86
N ASP A 305 -3.03 -13.84 14.74
CA ASP A 305 -3.54 -14.84 13.79
C ASP A 305 -2.43 -15.71 13.20
N CYS A 306 -1.25 -15.13 12.92
CA CYS A 306 -0.07 -15.87 12.46
C CYS A 306 0.41 -16.89 13.47
N ILE A 307 0.45 -16.54 14.76
CA ILE A 307 0.94 -17.43 15.81
C ILE A 307 -0.15 -18.33 16.41
N GLY A 308 -1.38 -18.28 15.87
CA GLY A 308 -2.50 -19.13 16.31
C GLY A 308 -3.15 -18.69 17.62
N GLU A 309 -2.88 -17.47 18.08
CA GLU A 309 -3.53 -16.89 19.24
C GLU A 309 -4.90 -16.30 18.88
N LYS A 310 -5.78 -16.18 19.89
CA LYS A 310 -7.12 -15.62 19.66
C LYS A 310 -7.02 -14.14 19.27
N VAL A 311 -7.63 -13.81 18.13
CA VAL A 311 -7.72 -12.43 17.65
C VAL A 311 -8.90 -11.72 18.32
N ASP A 312 -8.60 -10.61 19.01
CA ASP A 312 -9.59 -9.65 19.50
C ASP A 312 -9.14 -8.25 19.13
N ILE A 313 -9.82 -7.64 18.19
CA ILE A 313 -9.48 -6.30 17.66
C ILE A 313 -10.43 -5.20 18.13
N GLY A 314 -11.36 -5.55 19.04
CA GLY A 314 -12.40 -4.63 19.48
C GLY A 314 -13.49 -4.36 18.42
N SER A 315 -14.19 -3.25 18.56
CA SER A 315 -15.22 -2.81 17.62
C SER A 315 -14.59 -2.13 16.39
N ASN A 316 -15.34 -2.08 15.30
CA ASN A 316 -14.93 -1.33 14.09
C ASN A 316 -14.57 0.13 14.45
N PRO A 317 -13.65 0.77 13.69
CA PRO A 317 -13.32 2.17 13.90
C PRO A 317 -14.58 3.06 13.92
N HIS A 318 -14.61 3.99 14.87
CA HIS A 318 -15.77 4.85 15.13
C HIS A 318 -15.34 6.29 15.43
N GLY A 319 -16.27 7.23 15.30
CA GLY A 319 -16.05 8.64 15.59
C GLY A 319 -15.26 9.39 14.52
N ASP A 320 -15.13 10.69 14.71
CA ASP A 320 -14.38 11.59 13.82
C ASP A 320 -12.92 11.63 14.28
N SER A 321 -12.07 10.85 13.62
CA SER A 321 -10.63 10.87 13.85
C SER A 321 -9.89 11.31 12.60
N TYR A 322 -8.81 12.05 12.81
CA TYR A 322 -7.99 12.63 11.78
C TYR A 322 -6.54 12.19 11.93
N ALA A 323 -5.85 12.04 10.81
CA ALA A 323 -4.39 11.87 10.78
C ALA A 323 -3.77 12.97 9.91
N MET A 324 -2.60 13.43 10.33
CA MET A 324 -1.83 14.45 9.61
C MET A 324 -0.36 14.04 9.53
N THR A 325 0.21 14.18 8.35
CA THR A 325 1.65 14.16 8.16
C THR A 325 2.13 15.62 8.21
N GLU A 326 2.49 16.10 9.40
CA GLU A 326 2.64 17.53 9.73
C GLU A 326 3.57 18.26 8.77
N PHE A 327 4.75 17.71 8.47
CA PHE A 327 5.70 18.35 7.55
C PHE A 327 5.19 18.44 6.11
N ALA A 328 4.44 17.42 5.65
CA ALA A 328 3.85 17.43 4.32
C ALA A 328 2.69 18.44 4.26
N ASP A 329 1.81 18.44 5.27
CA ASP A 329 0.65 19.31 5.32
C ASP A 329 1.04 20.78 5.55
N PHE A 330 2.05 21.06 6.37
CA PHE A 330 2.57 22.43 6.58
C PHE A 330 3.02 23.10 5.27
N ARG A 331 3.46 22.33 4.27
CA ARG A 331 3.77 22.85 2.93
C ARG A 331 2.54 23.44 2.24
N ASN A 332 1.34 22.93 2.51
CA ASN A 332 0.08 23.52 2.02
C ASN A 332 -0.14 24.92 2.62
N VAL A 333 0.17 25.09 3.92
CA VAL A 333 0.13 26.39 4.60
C VAL A 333 1.14 27.37 3.98
N LEU A 334 2.39 26.95 3.82
CA LEU A 334 3.46 27.77 3.23
C LEU A 334 3.12 28.24 1.80
N LYS A 335 2.39 27.42 1.05
CA LYS A 335 1.90 27.76 -0.29
C LYS A 335 0.56 28.52 -0.28
N LYS A 336 0.10 28.99 0.89
CA LYS A 336 -1.15 29.73 1.09
C LYS A 336 -2.41 29.02 0.57
N ARG A 337 -2.43 27.69 0.63
CA ARG A 337 -3.56 26.88 0.19
C ARG A 337 -4.58 26.61 1.29
N VAL A 338 -4.12 26.62 2.53
CA VAL A 338 -4.92 26.57 3.75
C VAL A 338 -4.40 27.61 4.73
N LYS A 339 -5.25 28.07 5.62
CA LYS A 339 -4.84 28.96 6.72
C LYS A 339 -4.19 28.12 7.83
N LEU A 340 -3.27 28.74 8.59
CA LEU A 340 -2.57 28.04 9.67
C LEU A 340 -3.51 27.50 10.76
N LEU A 341 -4.70 28.08 10.90
CA LEU A 341 -5.70 27.72 11.90
C LEU A 341 -6.84 26.83 11.33
N GLU A 342 -6.77 26.45 10.08
CA GLU A 342 -7.63 25.44 9.44
C GLU A 342 -6.95 24.07 9.41
#